data_828099972d7496f08b8f04d9b274b795
#
_entry.id   828099972d7496f08b8f04d9b274b795
#
_cell.length_a   1.000
_cell.length_b   1.000
_cell.length_c   1.000
_cell.angle_alpha   90.00
_cell.angle_beta   90.00
_cell.angle_gamma   90.00
#
_symmetry.space_group_name_H-M   'P 1'
#
loop_
_entity.id
_entity.type
_entity.pdbx_description
1 polymer ?
#
loop_
_entity_poly.entity_id
_entity_poly.type
_entity_poly.pdbx_seq_one_letter_code
_entity_poly.pdbx_strand_id
1 'polypeptide(L)'
;VSDVTILNYLKVLKRLYIIEEIQAWNPNIRSKTSIRTSPKKSFVDPSLAVCALGCSLKELMLDINTFGLLFENLVNRDLSIYARKNGGILKHYRDRYGLECDNIICFEDGSYALVEVKLSGSRVKEAEEHLLQLKKLIDESDEIKVKPSLLMIITGTDMAYRTESDVCVVPIGCLKD
;
A
#
# COMPACT_ATOMS: atom_id res chain seq x y z
N VAL A 1 -21.63 18.25 5.17
CA VAL A 1 -22.01 16.85 5.39
C VAL A 1 -21.39 16.42 6.72
N SER A 2 -22.17 15.78 7.61
CA SER A 2 -21.65 15.32 8.91
C SER A 2 -20.78 14.05 8.75
N ASP A 3 -19.85 13.83 9.69
CA ASP A 3 -19.02 12.61 9.71
C ASP A 3 -19.87 11.34 9.76
N VAL A 4 -20.99 11.38 10.48
CA VAL A 4 -21.94 10.25 10.56
C VAL A 4 -22.51 9.94 9.17
N THR A 5 -22.84 10.95 8.38
CA THR A 5 -23.36 10.77 7.02
C THR A 5 -22.30 10.15 6.11
N ILE A 6 -21.06 10.64 6.18
CA ILE A 6 -19.91 10.08 5.42
C ILE A 6 -19.71 8.62 5.77
N LEU A 7 -19.68 8.29 7.06
CA LEU A 7 -19.51 6.91 7.51
C LEU A 7 -20.65 5.98 7.04
N ASN A 8 -21.89 6.48 6.97
CA ASN A 8 -23.00 5.71 6.43
C ASN A 8 -22.87 5.45 4.93
N TYR A 9 -22.46 6.44 4.14
CA TYR A 9 -22.17 6.23 2.72
C TYR A 9 -21.04 5.23 2.50
N LEU A 10 -19.94 5.34 3.27
CA LEU A 10 -18.83 4.38 3.19
C LEU A 10 -19.28 2.95 3.52
N LYS A 11 -20.17 2.75 4.52
CA LYS A 11 -20.75 1.44 4.82
C LYS A 11 -21.56 0.87 3.65
N VAL A 12 -22.34 1.71 2.95
CA VAL A 12 -23.10 1.28 1.78
C VAL A 12 -22.16 0.89 0.65
N LEU A 13 -21.16 1.73 0.32
CA LEU A 13 -20.18 1.45 -0.73
C LEU A 13 -19.40 0.17 -0.45
N LYS A 14 -19.05 -0.10 0.82
CA LYS A 14 -18.42 -1.35 1.23
C LYS A 14 -19.32 -2.58 1.02
N ARG A 15 -20.61 -2.47 1.37
CA ARG A 15 -21.59 -3.55 1.14
C ARG A 15 -21.84 -3.84 -0.34
N LEU A 16 -21.71 -2.82 -1.19
CA LEU A 16 -21.80 -2.95 -2.64
C LEU A 16 -20.51 -3.41 -3.30
N TYR A 17 -19.45 -3.72 -2.52
CA TYR A 17 -18.14 -4.10 -3.02
C TYR A 17 -17.53 -3.05 -3.97
N ILE A 18 -17.80 -1.77 -3.74
CA ILE A 18 -17.19 -0.64 -4.47
C ILE A 18 -15.88 -0.26 -3.80
N ILE A 19 -15.85 -0.29 -2.46
CA ILE A 19 -14.64 -0.05 -1.68
C ILE A 19 -14.33 -1.22 -0.77
N GLU A 20 -13.05 -1.41 -0.48
CA GLU A 20 -12.52 -2.31 0.53
C GLU A 20 -11.67 -1.56 1.56
N GLU A 21 -11.35 -2.21 2.66
CA GLU A 21 -10.53 -1.66 3.73
C GLU A 21 -9.28 -2.50 3.90
N ILE A 22 -8.13 -1.87 3.71
CA ILE A 22 -6.82 -2.43 4.01
C ILE A 22 -6.51 -2.10 5.47
N GLN A 23 -6.39 -3.13 6.31
CA GLN A 23 -6.20 -2.96 7.74
C GLN A 23 -4.82 -2.43 8.07
N ALA A 24 -4.71 -1.68 9.16
CA ALA A 24 -3.41 -1.25 9.65
C ALA A 24 -2.58 -2.44 10.13
N TRP A 25 -1.29 -2.42 9.77
CA TRP A 25 -0.32 -3.35 10.31
C TRP A 25 0.12 -2.92 11.70
N ASN A 26 0.13 -3.86 12.62
CA ASN A 26 0.73 -3.68 13.92
C ASN A 26 1.62 -4.87 14.23
N PRO A 27 2.92 -4.66 14.28
CA PRO A 27 3.87 -5.73 14.62
C PRO A 27 3.77 -6.16 16.08
N ASN A 28 3.23 -5.31 16.96
CA ASN A 28 3.02 -5.61 18.37
C ASN A 28 1.54 -5.87 18.66
N ILE A 29 1.17 -7.14 18.84
CA ILE A 29 -0.20 -7.60 19.13
C ILE A 29 -0.79 -6.92 20.39
N ARG A 30 0.07 -6.50 21.33
CA ARG A 30 -0.31 -5.83 22.57
C ARG A 30 -0.35 -4.31 22.49
N SER A 31 0.06 -3.72 21.36
CA SER A 31 0.08 -2.26 21.23
C SER A 31 -1.34 -1.69 21.11
N LYS A 32 -1.70 -0.81 22.03
CA LYS A 32 -2.95 -0.05 21.98
C LYS A 32 -3.00 0.95 20.80
N THR A 33 -1.88 1.23 20.16
CA THR A 33 -1.77 2.21 19.08
C THR A 33 -2.40 1.69 17.78
N SER A 34 -2.34 0.38 17.51
CA SER A 34 -2.93 -0.21 16.30
C SER A 34 -4.46 -0.14 16.26
N ILE A 35 -5.10 -0.21 17.43
CA ILE A 35 -6.57 -0.13 17.54
C ILE A 35 -7.08 1.26 17.11
N ARG A 36 -6.23 2.28 17.16
CA ARG A 36 -6.55 3.67 16.80
C ARG A 36 -6.24 4.03 15.36
N THR A 37 -5.53 3.18 14.61
CA THR A 37 -5.18 3.46 13.22
C THR A 37 -6.34 3.05 12.33
N SER A 38 -6.94 4.03 11.67
CA SER A 38 -8.05 3.79 10.75
C SER A 38 -7.59 2.97 9.56
N PRO A 39 -8.38 2.01 9.08
CA PRO A 39 -8.05 1.28 7.86
C PRO A 39 -8.00 2.23 6.66
N LYS A 40 -7.05 1.98 5.77
CA LYS A 40 -6.95 2.65 4.46
C LYS A 40 -8.10 2.16 3.58
N LYS A 41 -8.79 3.09 2.93
CA LYS A 41 -9.87 2.78 1.99
C LYS A 41 -9.33 2.73 0.58
N SER A 42 -9.70 1.69 -0.15
CA SER A 42 -9.29 1.46 -1.53
C SER A 42 -10.52 1.10 -2.36
N PHE A 43 -10.57 1.49 -3.62
CA PHE A 43 -11.56 0.92 -4.52
C PHE A 43 -11.19 -0.54 -4.81
N VAL A 44 -12.18 -1.41 -4.94
CA VAL A 44 -11.95 -2.81 -5.36
C VAL A 44 -11.40 -2.89 -6.79
N ASP A 45 -11.70 -1.88 -7.61
CA ASP A 45 -11.10 -1.69 -8.94
C ASP A 45 -10.94 -0.18 -9.22
N PRO A 46 -9.76 0.31 -9.63
CA PRO A 46 -9.52 1.73 -9.91
C PRO A 46 -10.38 2.26 -11.06
N SER A 47 -10.91 1.42 -11.96
CA SER A 47 -11.81 1.82 -13.03
C SER A 47 -13.10 2.45 -12.52
N LEU A 48 -13.56 2.06 -11.33
CA LEU A 48 -14.73 2.65 -10.67
C LEU A 48 -14.49 4.13 -10.34
N ALA A 49 -13.28 4.45 -9.86
CA ALA A 49 -12.90 5.84 -9.59
C ALA A 49 -12.78 6.65 -10.88
N VAL A 50 -12.16 6.09 -11.92
CA VAL A 50 -12.06 6.74 -13.24
C VAL A 50 -13.43 7.05 -13.81
N CYS A 51 -14.36 6.09 -13.78
CA CYS A 51 -15.75 6.29 -14.22
C CYS A 51 -16.46 7.37 -13.40
N ALA A 52 -16.28 7.37 -12.07
CA ALA A 52 -16.92 8.36 -11.20
C ALA A 52 -16.37 9.78 -11.41
N LEU A 53 -15.08 9.91 -11.72
CA LEU A 53 -14.45 11.18 -12.06
C LEU A 53 -14.89 11.70 -13.43
N GLY A 54 -15.34 10.82 -14.34
CA GLY A 54 -15.74 11.19 -15.69
C GLY A 54 -14.59 11.74 -16.54
N CYS A 55 -13.35 11.45 -16.18
CA CYS A 55 -12.16 11.97 -16.85
C CYS A 55 -11.64 11.02 -17.94
N SER A 56 -11.12 11.60 -18.99
CA SER A 56 -10.42 10.91 -20.05
C SER A 56 -8.98 10.54 -19.62
N LEU A 57 -8.37 9.57 -20.30
CA LEU A 57 -6.96 9.23 -20.09
C LEU A 57 -6.03 10.45 -20.24
N LYS A 58 -6.32 11.33 -21.19
CA LYS A 58 -5.53 12.55 -21.45
C LYS A 58 -5.58 13.51 -20.25
N GLU A 59 -6.75 13.68 -19.64
CA GLU A 59 -6.90 14.51 -18.45
C GLU A 59 -6.19 13.90 -17.24
N LEU A 60 -6.26 12.58 -17.07
CA LEU A 60 -5.51 11.88 -16.02
C LEU A 60 -3.99 12.02 -16.16
N MET A 61 -3.48 11.95 -17.39
CA MET A 61 -2.05 12.16 -17.64
C MET A 61 -1.57 13.58 -17.35
N LEU A 62 -2.47 14.57 -17.36
CA LEU A 62 -2.18 15.94 -16.97
C LEU A 62 -2.27 16.15 -15.45
N ASP A 63 -3.06 15.33 -14.74
CA ASP A 63 -3.15 15.32 -13.28
C ASP A 63 -2.38 14.12 -12.70
N ILE A 64 -1.06 14.27 -12.64
CA ILE A 64 -0.16 13.21 -12.17
C ILE A 64 -0.43 12.79 -10.72
N ASN A 65 -1.02 13.66 -9.88
CA ASN A 65 -1.37 13.34 -8.51
C ASN A 65 -2.55 12.37 -8.46
N THR A 66 -3.63 12.68 -9.17
CA THR A 66 -4.79 11.78 -9.27
C THR A 66 -4.40 10.47 -9.95
N PHE A 67 -3.56 10.53 -11.00
CA PHE A 67 -3.06 9.32 -11.65
C PHE A 67 -2.21 8.47 -10.71
N GLY A 68 -1.37 9.08 -9.88
CA GLY A 68 -0.59 8.37 -8.84
C GLY A 68 -1.47 7.64 -7.82
N LEU A 69 -2.55 8.27 -7.36
CA LEU A 69 -3.51 7.64 -6.45
C LEU A 69 -4.24 6.45 -7.10
N LEU A 70 -4.61 6.57 -8.37
CA LEU A 70 -5.23 5.47 -9.12
C LEU A 70 -4.25 4.33 -9.38
N PHE A 71 -2.98 4.65 -9.65
CA PHE A 71 -1.91 3.67 -9.77
C PHE A 71 -1.68 2.91 -8.46
N GLU A 72 -1.62 3.62 -7.34
CA GLU A 72 -1.52 3.01 -6.02
C GLU A 72 -2.72 2.08 -5.74
N ASN A 73 -3.94 2.51 -6.12
CA ASN A 73 -5.13 1.68 -5.99
C ASN A 73 -5.05 0.42 -6.87
N LEU A 74 -4.51 0.51 -8.09
CA LEU A 74 -4.27 -0.64 -8.97
C LEU A 74 -3.31 -1.63 -8.32
N VAL A 75 -2.19 -1.14 -7.79
CA VAL A 75 -1.20 -1.97 -7.09
C VAL A 75 -1.82 -2.63 -5.87
N ASN A 76 -2.61 -1.91 -5.06
CA ASN A 76 -3.28 -2.45 -3.89
C ASN A 76 -4.20 -3.62 -4.24
N ARG A 77 -5.00 -3.48 -5.33
CA ARG A 77 -5.85 -4.55 -5.85
C ARG A 77 -5.04 -5.78 -6.23
N ASP A 78 -4.03 -5.60 -7.05
CA ASP A 78 -3.24 -6.71 -7.59
C ASP A 78 -2.44 -7.41 -6.48
N LEU A 79 -1.78 -6.65 -5.61
CA LEU A 79 -1.09 -7.21 -4.44
C LEU A 79 -2.02 -7.96 -3.49
N SER A 80 -3.25 -7.46 -3.30
CA SER A 80 -4.24 -8.15 -2.46
C SER A 80 -4.61 -9.52 -3.04
N ILE A 81 -4.73 -9.62 -4.37
CA ILE A 81 -5.02 -10.88 -5.08
C ILE A 81 -3.84 -11.84 -4.96
N TYR A 82 -2.63 -11.37 -5.29
CA TYR A 82 -1.42 -12.20 -5.26
C TYR A 82 -1.05 -12.65 -3.84
N ALA A 83 -1.19 -11.76 -2.85
CA ALA A 83 -0.96 -12.10 -1.45
C ALA A 83 -1.91 -13.22 -0.99
N ARG A 84 -3.22 -13.08 -1.24
CA ARG A 84 -4.22 -14.08 -0.85
C ARG A 84 -3.97 -15.44 -1.50
N LYS A 85 -3.59 -15.48 -2.78
CA LYS A 85 -3.24 -16.72 -3.47
C LYS A 85 -2.08 -17.45 -2.79
N ASN A 86 -1.16 -16.73 -2.20
CA ASN A 86 0.03 -17.23 -1.53
C ASN A 86 -0.12 -17.31 0.01
N GLY A 87 -1.35 -17.33 0.54
CA GLY A 87 -1.60 -17.41 1.99
C GLY A 87 -1.24 -16.14 2.76
N GLY A 88 -1.17 -15.00 2.08
CA GLY A 88 -0.86 -13.71 2.68
C GLY A 88 -2.05 -12.75 2.73
N ILE A 89 -1.90 -11.70 3.50
CA ILE A 89 -2.84 -10.58 3.60
C ILE A 89 -2.14 -9.25 3.43
N LEU A 90 -2.83 -8.30 2.78
CA LEU A 90 -2.34 -6.95 2.60
C LEU A 90 -2.74 -6.08 3.78
N LYS A 91 -1.79 -5.31 4.29
CA LYS A 91 -1.96 -4.30 5.32
C LYS A 91 -1.26 -3.01 4.92
N HIS A 92 -1.44 -1.92 5.68
CA HIS A 92 -0.71 -0.67 5.52
C HIS A 92 -0.10 -0.24 6.85
N TYR A 93 0.89 0.63 6.81
CA TYR A 93 1.46 1.23 8.01
C TYR A 93 1.40 2.76 7.93
N ARG A 94 1.01 3.37 9.02
CA ARG A 94 1.13 4.81 9.23
C ARG A 94 1.28 5.08 10.72
N ASP A 95 2.30 5.82 11.08
CA ASP A 95 2.50 6.24 12.46
C ASP A 95 2.01 7.68 12.72
N ARG A 96 2.08 8.07 13.98
CA ARG A 96 1.69 9.43 14.41
C ARG A 96 2.68 10.51 13.99
N TYR A 97 3.85 10.14 13.52
CA TYR A 97 4.91 11.06 13.09
C TYR A 97 4.92 11.28 11.58
N GLY A 98 4.02 10.60 10.87
CA GLY A 98 3.85 10.72 9.42
C GLY A 98 4.69 9.75 8.60
N LEU A 99 5.41 8.81 9.24
CA LEU A 99 6.06 7.73 8.50
C LEU A 99 4.98 6.74 8.03
N GLU A 100 4.99 6.46 6.74
CA GLU A 100 4.02 5.59 6.09
C GLU A 100 4.74 4.47 5.34
N CYS A 101 4.05 3.35 5.16
CA CYS A 101 4.37 2.33 4.17
C CYS A 101 3.06 1.95 3.48
N ASP A 102 3.04 2.09 2.17
CA ASP A 102 1.83 1.95 1.37
C ASP A 102 1.19 0.58 1.55
N ASN A 103 2.02 -0.46 1.55
CA ASN A 103 1.58 -1.83 1.70
C ASN A 103 2.56 -2.67 2.51
N ILE A 104 2.00 -3.58 3.32
CA ILE A 104 2.75 -4.63 4.01
C ILE A 104 2.07 -5.95 3.70
N ILE A 105 2.78 -6.86 3.06
CA ILE A 105 2.29 -8.22 2.78
C ILE A 105 2.69 -9.10 3.96
N CYS A 106 1.71 -9.60 4.71
CA CYS A 106 1.94 -10.48 5.85
C CYS A 106 1.54 -11.90 5.49
N PHE A 107 2.40 -12.87 5.74
CA PHE A 107 2.16 -14.29 5.50
C PHE A 107 1.82 -15.05 6.80
N GLU A 108 1.23 -16.24 6.67
CA GLU A 108 0.81 -17.07 7.81
C GLU A 108 1.99 -17.57 8.66
N ASP A 109 3.17 -17.73 8.07
CA ASP A 109 4.41 -18.11 8.78
C ASP A 109 5.00 -16.96 9.61
N GLY A 110 4.37 -15.79 9.59
CA GLY A 110 4.81 -14.60 10.30
C GLY A 110 5.83 -13.75 9.53
N SER A 111 6.30 -14.20 8.36
CA SER A 111 7.13 -13.38 7.47
C SER A 111 6.32 -12.24 6.86
N TYR A 112 7.00 -11.15 6.48
CA TYR A 112 6.33 -10.03 5.82
C TYR A 112 7.29 -9.23 4.94
N ALA A 113 6.71 -8.55 3.95
CA ALA A 113 7.40 -7.64 3.05
C ALA A 113 6.89 -6.21 3.24
N LEU A 114 7.79 -5.22 3.16
CA LEU A 114 7.46 -3.80 3.10
C LEU A 114 7.44 -3.35 1.64
N VAL A 115 6.38 -2.67 1.24
CA VAL A 115 6.17 -2.28 -0.16
C VAL A 115 5.75 -0.83 -0.26
N GLU A 116 6.51 -0.04 -1.02
CA GLU A 116 6.15 1.32 -1.45
C GLU A 116 5.68 1.30 -2.90
N VAL A 117 4.85 2.28 -3.26
CA VAL A 117 4.30 2.41 -4.60
C VAL A 117 4.64 3.79 -5.16
N LYS A 118 5.31 3.84 -6.30
CA LYS A 118 5.63 5.10 -6.99
C LYS A 118 5.38 4.95 -8.47
N LEU A 119 4.54 5.81 -9.03
CA LEU A 119 4.25 5.79 -10.47
C LEU A 119 5.51 6.05 -11.32
N SER A 120 6.39 6.94 -10.87
CA SER A 120 7.57 7.39 -11.61
C SER A 120 8.86 6.87 -10.99
N GLY A 121 9.83 6.52 -11.83
CA GLY A 121 11.19 6.14 -11.43
C GLY A 121 11.95 7.27 -10.72
N SER A 122 11.61 8.54 -10.97
CA SER A 122 12.25 9.68 -10.30
C SER A 122 12.00 9.73 -8.80
N ARG A 123 10.96 9.04 -8.29
CA ARG A 123 10.62 9.00 -6.87
C ARG A 123 11.07 7.71 -6.16
N VAL A 124 11.80 6.85 -6.85
CA VAL A 124 12.30 5.59 -6.26
C VAL A 124 13.22 5.85 -5.08
N LYS A 125 14.12 6.83 -5.19
CA LYS A 125 15.05 7.17 -4.10
C LYS A 125 14.32 7.60 -2.81
N GLU A 126 13.29 8.42 -2.94
CA GLU A 126 12.42 8.83 -1.81
C GLU A 126 11.75 7.62 -1.16
N ALA A 127 11.19 6.71 -1.97
CA ALA A 127 10.56 5.48 -1.48
C ALA A 127 11.56 4.55 -0.78
N GLU A 128 12.77 4.43 -1.31
CA GLU A 128 13.85 3.67 -0.70
C GLU A 128 14.21 4.22 0.68
N GLU A 129 14.37 5.55 0.79
CA GLU A 129 14.67 6.22 2.07
C GLU A 129 13.56 5.94 3.12
N HIS A 130 12.28 5.98 2.74
CA HIS A 130 11.15 5.66 3.63
C HIS A 130 11.18 4.20 4.09
N LEU A 131 11.40 3.25 3.17
CA LEU A 131 11.49 1.82 3.50
C LEU A 131 12.66 1.54 4.46
N LEU A 132 13.82 2.13 4.20
CA LEU A 132 14.99 1.97 5.05
C LEU A 132 14.80 2.60 6.43
N GLN A 133 14.12 3.76 6.51
CA GLN A 133 13.76 4.38 7.78
C GLN A 133 12.82 3.47 8.59
N LEU A 134 11.77 2.93 7.97
CA LEU A 134 10.87 2.02 8.64
C LEU A 134 11.59 0.73 9.05
N LYS A 135 12.42 0.15 8.17
CA LYS A 135 13.24 -1.01 8.50
C LYS A 135 14.13 -0.75 9.72
N LYS A 136 14.80 0.40 9.77
CA LYS A 136 15.63 0.80 10.90
C LYS A 136 14.85 0.85 12.22
N LEU A 137 13.65 1.47 12.23
CA LEU A 137 12.77 1.49 13.40
C LEU A 137 12.35 0.08 13.85
N ILE A 138 12.09 -0.81 12.90
CA ILE A 138 11.79 -2.22 13.17
C ILE A 138 13.02 -2.92 13.77
N ASP A 139 14.19 -2.67 13.21
CA ASP A 139 15.45 -3.31 13.65
C ASP A 139 15.86 -2.87 15.06
N GLU A 140 15.62 -1.61 15.41
CA GLU A 140 15.91 -1.03 16.73
C GLU A 140 14.85 -1.39 17.81
N SER A 141 13.72 -1.96 17.40
CA SER A 141 12.65 -2.33 18.35
C SER A 141 12.87 -3.70 18.96
N ASP A 142 12.96 -3.74 20.29
CA ASP A 142 13.02 -5.00 21.06
C ASP A 142 11.69 -5.78 21.04
N GLU A 143 10.60 -5.10 20.72
CA GLU A 143 9.25 -5.70 20.72
C GLU A 143 8.96 -6.43 19.39
N ILE A 144 9.62 -6.06 18.29
CA ILE A 144 9.40 -6.64 16.96
C ILE A 144 10.46 -7.72 16.71
N LYS A 145 10.08 -8.98 16.93
CA LYS A 145 10.97 -10.14 16.81
C LYS A 145 11.30 -10.51 15.37
N VAL A 146 10.31 -10.41 14.48
CA VAL A 146 10.46 -10.77 13.07
C VAL A 146 10.84 -9.53 12.29
N LYS A 147 11.87 -9.63 11.47
CA LYS A 147 12.31 -8.55 10.58
C LYS A 147 11.70 -8.74 9.20
N PRO A 148 11.55 -7.66 8.40
CA PRO A 148 11.01 -7.78 7.05
C PRO A 148 11.92 -8.66 6.19
N SER A 149 11.32 -9.61 5.47
CA SER A 149 12.02 -10.53 4.57
C SER A 149 12.33 -9.89 3.21
N LEU A 150 11.62 -8.83 2.84
CA LEU A 150 11.77 -8.15 1.57
C LEU A 150 11.38 -6.67 1.71
N LEU A 151 12.16 -5.81 1.05
CA LEU A 151 11.81 -4.43 0.77
C LEU A 151 11.61 -4.28 -0.74
N MET A 152 10.46 -3.74 -1.14
CA MET A 152 10.09 -3.64 -2.55
C MET A 152 9.47 -2.28 -2.86
N ILE A 153 9.78 -1.74 -4.03
CA ILE A 153 9.15 -0.56 -4.60
C ILE A 153 8.47 -0.99 -5.90
N ILE A 154 7.16 -0.86 -5.97
CA ILE A 154 6.41 -1.13 -7.19
C ILE A 154 6.29 0.15 -7.99
N THR A 155 6.61 0.08 -9.27
CA THR A 155 6.67 1.24 -10.16
C THR A 155 5.83 1.05 -11.42
N GLY A 156 5.51 2.18 -12.06
CA GLY A 156 4.97 2.22 -13.43
C GLY A 156 6.05 2.27 -14.52
N THR A 157 7.31 1.92 -14.19
CA THR A 157 8.44 1.92 -15.14
C THR A 157 8.60 0.56 -15.81
N ASP A 158 9.59 0.44 -16.73
CA ASP A 158 9.79 -0.77 -17.53
C ASP A 158 10.92 -1.67 -17.01
N MET A 159 11.72 -1.19 -16.04
CA MET A 159 12.92 -1.91 -15.59
C MET A 159 12.81 -2.40 -14.16
N ALA A 160 13.04 -3.70 -13.97
CA ALA A 160 13.23 -4.30 -12.65
C ALA A 160 14.74 -4.34 -12.31
N TYR A 161 15.07 -3.93 -11.10
CA TYR A 161 16.44 -3.95 -10.60
C TYR A 161 16.47 -3.99 -9.06
N ARG A 162 17.67 -4.16 -8.53
CA ARG A 162 17.90 -4.09 -7.08
C ARG A 162 18.83 -2.89 -6.81
N THR A 163 18.49 -2.08 -5.81
CA THR A 163 19.32 -0.95 -5.42
C THR A 163 20.53 -1.42 -4.62
N GLU A 164 21.49 -0.52 -4.37
CA GLU A 164 22.66 -0.78 -3.53
C GLU A 164 22.29 -1.17 -2.08
N SER A 165 21.14 -0.67 -1.61
CA SER A 165 20.60 -0.99 -0.27
C SER A 165 19.76 -2.29 -0.24
N ASP A 166 19.82 -3.11 -1.30
CA ASP A 166 19.09 -4.37 -1.43
C ASP A 166 17.57 -4.23 -1.51
N VAL A 167 17.04 -3.08 -1.94
CA VAL A 167 15.62 -2.87 -2.21
C VAL A 167 15.29 -3.30 -3.63
N CYS A 168 14.27 -4.14 -3.79
CA CYS A 168 13.79 -4.58 -5.10
C CYS A 168 12.89 -3.51 -5.73
N VAL A 169 13.25 -2.99 -6.89
CA VAL A 169 12.40 -2.13 -7.72
C VAL A 169 11.77 -2.97 -8.80
N VAL A 170 10.44 -3.03 -8.82
CA VAL A 170 9.68 -3.96 -9.66
C VAL A 170 8.58 -3.21 -10.40
N PRO A 171 8.58 -3.20 -11.74
CA PRO A 171 7.44 -2.72 -12.51
C PRO A 171 6.18 -3.53 -12.22
N ILE A 172 5.01 -2.87 -12.13
CA ILE A 172 3.74 -3.58 -11.91
C ILE A 172 3.49 -4.67 -12.94
N GLY A 173 3.89 -4.46 -14.19
CA GLY A 173 3.76 -5.43 -15.28
C GLY A 173 4.63 -6.69 -15.12
N CYS A 174 5.57 -6.70 -14.18
CA CYS A 174 6.39 -7.88 -13.86
C CYS A 174 5.77 -8.76 -12.77
N LEU A 175 4.72 -8.26 -12.09
CA LEU A 175 4.04 -9.04 -11.07
C LEU A 175 3.22 -10.15 -11.71
N LYS A 176 3.29 -11.34 -11.12
CA LYS A 176 2.52 -12.53 -11.52
C LYS A 176 1.98 -13.24 -10.29
N ASP A 177 0.90 -13.96 -10.49
CA ASP A 177 0.30 -14.87 -9.53
C ASP A 177 1.04 -16.24 -9.50
#